data_5a8ed8c148ad07767ed046164a28e79c
#
_entry.id   5a8ed8c148ad07767ed046164a28e79c
#
_cell.length_a   1.000
_cell.length_b   1.000
_cell.length_c   1.000
_cell.angle_alpha   90.00
_cell.angle_beta   90.00
_cell.angle_gamma   90.00
#
_symmetry.space_group_name_H-M   'P 1'
#
loop_
_entity.id
_entity.type
_entity.pdbx_description
1 polymer ?
#
loop_
_entity_poly.entity_id
_entity_poly.type
_entity_poly.pdbx_seq_one_letter_code
_entity_poly.pdbx_strand_id
1 'polypeptide(L)'
;MEETDLLPVPDPASAIVVQEPLGKGPGHWAGGPSAALGPDGAIYLGYRFRRPFGEGRGFANVVARSEDGERFETLVTLDRKEFGCESLERPALVAVPGGGWRIYVSCATPGTYHWRVDVLEASDPTSFDPRSARTVLPGDEHTGVKDPVILWHEGLWHMWLCCHPLDEPDHTDRMWTRYGTSVDGIDWDLHDTALGPTPGQWDARGARVSHVVVADDGWRAYYDGRATAEDNAEELTGVAVGTSPGHLVARPGPVAASPWGSGSLRYLSGVEFPDGGMRLYYETSLRDGAHDLRTEYVPPSR
;
A
#
# COMPACT_ATOMS: atom_id res chain seq x y z
N MET A 1 24.53 11.64 -10.22
CA MET A 1 23.68 11.35 -9.05
C MET A 1 24.36 10.19 -8.36
N GLU A 2 24.89 10.44 -7.19
CA GLU A 2 25.63 9.44 -6.42
C GLU A 2 24.66 8.40 -5.84
N GLU A 3 25.18 7.22 -5.53
CA GLU A 3 24.45 6.07 -4.98
C GLU A 3 23.77 6.36 -3.62
N THR A 4 24.07 7.49 -3.02
CA THR A 4 23.60 7.99 -1.71
C THR A 4 22.18 8.58 -1.71
N ASP A 5 21.55 8.76 -2.89
CA ASP A 5 20.23 9.41 -3.03
C ASP A 5 19.06 8.44 -3.18
N LEU A 6 19.27 7.15 -3.01
CA LEU A 6 18.23 6.14 -3.19
C LEU A 6 17.58 5.77 -1.85
N LEU A 7 16.29 5.42 -1.93
CA LEU A 7 15.56 4.87 -0.79
C LEU A 7 16.23 3.60 -0.24
N PRO A 8 16.14 3.31 1.07
CA PRO A 8 16.65 2.10 1.67
C PRO A 8 16.18 0.83 0.93
N VAL A 9 17.09 -0.12 0.73
CA VAL A 9 16.76 -1.42 0.13
C VAL A 9 16.40 -2.41 1.24
N PRO A 10 15.21 -3.02 1.23
CA PRO A 10 14.83 -3.99 2.24
C PRO A 10 15.64 -5.29 2.15
N ASP A 11 15.96 -5.86 3.32
CA ASP A 11 16.56 -7.19 3.49
C ASP A 11 15.60 -8.15 4.20
N PRO A 12 14.68 -8.80 3.47
CA PRO A 12 13.67 -9.66 4.08
C PRO A 12 14.25 -10.88 4.79
N ALA A 13 15.51 -11.26 4.52
CA ALA A 13 16.14 -12.39 5.20
C ALA A 13 16.46 -12.09 6.67
N SER A 14 16.72 -10.82 7.01
CA SER A 14 17.00 -10.36 8.38
C SER A 14 15.81 -9.69 9.05
N ALA A 15 14.74 -9.42 8.32
CA ALA A 15 13.55 -8.73 8.81
C ALA A 15 12.76 -9.54 9.83
N ILE A 16 12.11 -8.83 10.76
CA ILE A 16 11.28 -9.38 11.82
C ILE A 16 9.86 -9.60 11.28
N VAL A 17 9.27 -10.76 11.58
CA VAL A 17 7.86 -11.03 11.27
C VAL A 17 6.97 -10.25 12.24
N VAL A 18 6.14 -9.36 11.70
CA VAL A 18 5.12 -8.60 12.44
C VAL A 18 3.84 -9.42 12.56
N GLN A 19 3.42 -10.03 11.44
CA GLN A 19 2.18 -10.80 11.39
C GLN A 19 2.33 -11.98 10.43
N GLU A 20 2.10 -13.18 10.97
CA GLU A 20 1.99 -14.38 10.16
C GLU A 20 0.62 -14.46 9.45
N PRO A 21 0.53 -15.14 8.29
CA PRO A 21 -0.75 -15.45 7.67
C PRO A 21 -1.58 -16.39 8.58
N LEU A 22 -2.91 -16.29 8.50
CA LEU A 22 -3.82 -17.14 9.29
C LEU A 22 -3.99 -18.57 8.75
N GLY A 23 -3.32 -18.91 7.65
CA GLY A 23 -3.34 -20.22 7.02
C GLY A 23 -2.05 -20.47 6.25
N LYS A 24 -1.97 -21.59 5.57
CA LYS A 24 -0.81 -22.02 4.78
C LYS A 24 -1.13 -22.05 3.29
N GLY A 25 -0.09 -21.85 2.47
CA GLY A 25 -0.20 -21.95 1.02
C GLY A 25 -0.73 -20.69 0.34
N PRO A 26 -0.81 -20.73 -1.01
CA PRO A 26 -1.16 -19.58 -1.81
C PRO A 26 -2.49 -18.94 -1.43
N GLY A 27 -2.51 -17.60 -1.38
CA GLY A 27 -3.72 -16.84 -1.06
C GLY A 27 -3.95 -16.58 0.44
N HIS A 28 -3.24 -17.27 1.34
CA HIS A 28 -3.23 -16.94 2.77
C HIS A 28 -2.18 -15.89 3.05
N TRP A 29 -2.60 -14.62 3.15
CA TRP A 29 -1.69 -13.50 3.28
C TRP A 29 -2.06 -12.62 4.46
N ALA A 30 -1.03 -12.18 5.18
CA ALA A 30 -1.04 -11.05 6.08
C ALA A 30 -0.14 -9.98 5.46
N GLY A 31 -0.67 -8.80 5.12
CA GLY A 31 0.15 -7.81 4.42
C GLY A 31 -0.63 -6.61 3.90
N GLY A 32 -0.11 -5.99 2.86
CA GLY A 32 -0.63 -4.71 2.37
C GLY A 32 -0.55 -3.61 3.43
N PRO A 33 0.64 -3.38 4.05
CA PRO A 33 0.77 -2.44 5.15
C PRO A 33 0.60 -0.99 4.70
N SER A 34 0.11 -0.17 5.63
CA SER A 34 0.16 1.29 5.63
C SER A 34 0.55 1.74 7.03
N ALA A 35 1.79 2.23 7.16
CA ALA A 35 2.35 2.68 8.42
C ALA A 35 2.23 4.20 8.57
N ALA A 36 1.94 4.65 9.79
CA ALA A 36 1.89 6.05 10.15
C ALA A 36 2.52 6.29 11.53
N LEU A 37 3.27 7.36 11.68
CA LEU A 37 3.75 7.82 12.98
C LEU A 37 2.62 8.61 13.66
N GLY A 38 2.25 8.18 14.86
CA GLY A 38 1.24 8.87 15.65
C GLY A 38 1.77 10.10 16.37
N PRO A 39 0.89 11.01 16.81
CA PRO A 39 1.27 12.19 17.57
C PRO A 39 1.85 11.86 18.95
N ASP A 40 1.64 10.62 19.43
CA ASP A 40 2.20 10.06 20.66
C ASP A 40 3.59 9.41 20.45
N GLY A 41 4.13 9.47 19.24
CA GLY A 41 5.41 8.84 18.87
C GLY A 41 5.33 7.33 18.62
N ALA A 42 4.18 6.72 18.80
CA ALA A 42 3.96 5.30 18.48
C ALA A 42 3.74 5.11 16.97
N ILE A 43 4.00 3.90 16.49
CA ILE A 43 3.72 3.51 15.11
C ILE A 43 2.35 2.84 15.05
N TYR A 44 1.53 3.31 14.12
CA TYR A 44 0.23 2.74 13.79
C TYR A 44 0.31 2.06 12.44
N LEU A 45 -0.24 0.87 12.35
CA LEU A 45 -0.15 0.03 11.16
C LEU A 45 -1.55 -0.43 10.74
N GLY A 46 -1.96 -0.01 9.55
CA GLY A 46 -3.09 -0.60 8.84
C GLY A 46 -2.58 -1.74 7.97
N TYR A 47 -3.22 -2.91 8.00
CA TYR A 47 -2.89 -4.03 7.12
C TYR A 47 -4.11 -4.92 6.87
N ARG A 48 -4.03 -5.87 5.93
CA ARG A 48 -5.13 -6.79 5.62
C ARG A 48 -4.79 -8.24 5.92
N PHE A 49 -5.85 -9.02 6.19
CA PHE A 49 -5.83 -10.47 6.09
C PHE A 49 -6.56 -10.93 4.83
N ARG A 50 -5.96 -11.89 4.13
CA ARG A 50 -6.53 -12.50 2.94
C ARG A 50 -6.53 -14.03 3.04
N ARG A 51 -7.51 -14.64 2.37
CA ARG A 51 -7.67 -16.07 2.13
C ARG A 51 -7.63 -16.34 0.63
N PRO A 52 -7.52 -17.60 0.18
CA PRO A 52 -7.65 -17.96 -1.22
C PRO A 52 -8.93 -17.42 -1.86
N PHE A 53 -8.93 -17.32 -3.19
CA PHE A 53 -10.00 -16.69 -3.95
C PHE A 53 -11.38 -17.30 -3.63
N GLY A 54 -11.51 -18.64 -3.55
CA GLY A 54 -12.76 -19.32 -3.20
C GLY A 54 -13.15 -19.26 -1.72
N GLU A 55 -12.30 -18.75 -0.84
CA GLU A 55 -12.48 -18.76 0.62
C GLU A 55 -12.71 -17.36 1.22
N GLY A 56 -12.91 -16.37 0.38
CA GLY A 56 -13.32 -15.03 0.81
C GLY A 56 -12.31 -13.92 0.63
N ARG A 57 -11.20 -14.15 -0.03
CA ARG A 57 -10.21 -13.11 -0.41
C ARG A 57 -9.80 -12.21 0.78
N GLY A 58 -9.69 -10.91 0.59
CA GLY A 58 -9.45 -9.92 1.64
C GLY A 58 -10.66 -9.79 2.55
N PHE A 59 -10.64 -10.43 3.70
CA PHE A 59 -11.80 -10.50 4.58
C PHE A 59 -11.77 -9.50 5.72
N ALA A 60 -10.60 -8.95 6.07
CA ALA A 60 -10.47 -7.95 7.11
C ALA A 60 -9.30 -6.99 6.87
N ASN A 61 -9.51 -5.72 7.24
CA ASN A 61 -8.43 -4.79 7.53
C ASN A 61 -8.26 -4.68 9.06
N VAL A 62 -7.02 -4.55 9.50
CA VAL A 62 -6.66 -4.42 10.90
C VAL A 62 -5.95 -3.09 11.09
N VAL A 63 -6.25 -2.40 12.19
CA VAL A 63 -5.44 -1.29 12.68
C VAL A 63 -4.79 -1.74 13.98
N ALA A 64 -3.48 -1.58 14.07
CA ALA A 64 -2.69 -1.98 15.23
C ALA A 64 -1.70 -0.88 15.61
N ARG A 65 -1.24 -0.89 16.87
CA ARG A 65 -0.31 0.11 17.46
C ARG A 65 0.91 -0.58 18.05
N SER A 66 2.06 0.07 17.92
CA SER A 66 3.32 -0.40 18.50
C SER A 66 4.15 0.78 19.02
N GLU A 67 4.85 0.56 20.14
CA GLU A 67 5.83 1.50 20.68
C GLU A 67 7.24 1.26 20.14
N ASP A 68 7.55 0.02 19.76
CA ASP A 68 8.88 -0.39 19.26
C ASP A 68 8.90 -0.59 17.73
N GLY A 69 7.73 -0.59 17.07
CA GLY A 69 7.59 -0.84 15.64
C GLY A 69 7.72 -2.30 15.23
N GLU A 70 7.83 -3.23 16.19
CA GLU A 70 8.03 -4.66 15.94
C GLU A 70 6.88 -5.50 16.47
N ARG A 71 6.39 -5.17 17.68
CA ARG A 71 5.29 -5.86 18.34
C ARG A 71 4.06 -4.97 18.34
N PHE A 72 3.00 -5.45 17.73
CA PHE A 72 1.78 -4.69 17.52
C PHE A 72 0.63 -5.25 18.35
N GLU A 73 -0.10 -4.34 19.00
CA GLU A 73 -1.40 -4.61 19.61
C GLU A 73 -2.50 -4.22 18.64
N THR A 74 -3.42 -5.15 18.37
CA THR A 74 -4.60 -4.88 17.53
C THR A 74 -5.55 -3.92 18.25
N LEU A 75 -5.87 -2.81 17.63
CA LEU A 75 -6.83 -1.82 18.11
C LEU A 75 -8.24 -2.09 17.61
N VAL A 76 -8.38 -2.33 16.30
CA VAL A 76 -9.67 -2.62 15.67
C VAL A 76 -9.48 -3.54 14.44
N THR A 77 -10.48 -4.38 14.21
CA THR A 77 -10.58 -5.20 13.00
C THR A 77 -11.86 -4.83 12.26
N LEU A 78 -11.73 -4.48 11.00
CA LEU A 78 -12.81 -4.06 10.10
C LEU A 78 -13.12 -5.21 9.15
N ASP A 79 -14.28 -5.87 9.31
CA ASP A 79 -14.70 -7.01 8.47
C ASP A 79 -15.33 -6.50 7.16
N ARG A 80 -14.99 -7.13 6.02
CA ARG A 80 -15.54 -6.79 4.70
C ARG A 80 -17.07 -6.76 4.62
N LYS A 81 -17.74 -7.57 5.45
CA LYS A 81 -19.21 -7.64 5.48
C LYS A 81 -19.84 -6.34 5.96
N GLU A 82 -19.14 -5.62 6.83
CA GLU A 82 -19.61 -4.34 7.35
C GLU A 82 -19.61 -3.25 6.27
N PHE A 83 -18.78 -3.40 5.23
CA PHE A 83 -18.74 -2.53 4.04
C PHE A 83 -19.62 -3.04 2.89
N GLY A 84 -20.25 -4.20 3.04
CA GLY A 84 -21.04 -4.81 1.98
C GLY A 84 -20.19 -5.13 0.73
N CYS A 85 -18.93 -5.50 0.88
CA CYS A 85 -18.01 -5.76 -0.22
C CYS A 85 -17.53 -7.24 -0.26
N GLU A 86 -17.03 -7.67 -1.41
CA GLU A 86 -16.51 -9.03 -1.59
C GLU A 86 -15.10 -9.21 -1.04
N SER A 87 -14.31 -8.14 -1.05
CA SER A 87 -12.93 -8.15 -0.60
C SER A 87 -12.51 -6.76 -0.16
N LEU A 88 -11.71 -6.70 0.91
CA LEU A 88 -10.92 -5.54 1.27
C LEU A 88 -9.49 -5.75 0.76
N GLU A 89 -8.89 -4.69 0.18
CA GLU A 89 -7.48 -4.69 -0.19
C GLU A 89 -6.66 -3.79 0.76
N ARG A 90 -5.48 -3.37 0.34
CA ARG A 90 -4.60 -2.54 1.16
C ARG A 90 -5.33 -1.31 1.70
N PRO A 91 -5.35 -1.07 3.02
CA PRO A 91 -5.82 0.18 3.58
C PRO A 91 -4.76 1.28 3.43
N ALA A 92 -5.17 2.56 3.54
CA ALA A 92 -4.27 3.68 3.79
C ALA A 92 -4.67 4.34 5.12
N LEU A 93 -3.80 4.22 6.13
CA LEU A 93 -4.00 4.77 7.46
C LEU A 93 -3.18 6.05 7.60
N VAL A 94 -3.81 7.15 8.02
CA VAL A 94 -3.13 8.45 8.19
C VAL A 94 -3.61 9.18 9.44
N ALA A 95 -2.68 9.84 10.12
CA ALA A 95 -3.00 10.85 11.11
C ALA A 95 -3.44 12.14 10.40
N VAL A 96 -4.51 12.77 10.89
CA VAL A 96 -5.03 14.01 10.30
C VAL A 96 -4.36 15.22 10.95
N PRO A 97 -3.83 16.18 10.18
CA PRO A 97 -3.34 17.42 10.72
C PRO A 97 -4.41 18.14 11.56
N GLY A 98 -4.04 18.51 12.77
CA GLY A 98 -4.99 19.12 13.72
C GLY A 98 -5.75 18.12 14.60
N GLY A 99 -5.56 16.83 14.38
CA GLY A 99 -6.07 15.75 15.23
C GLY A 99 -7.02 14.78 14.53
N GLY A 100 -7.11 13.59 15.08
CA GLY A 100 -7.90 12.49 14.52
C GLY A 100 -7.15 11.63 13.51
N TRP A 101 -7.87 10.68 12.94
CA TRP A 101 -7.34 9.64 12.06
C TRP A 101 -8.29 9.38 10.90
N ARG A 102 -7.73 8.98 9.79
CA ARG A 102 -8.46 8.43 8.64
C ARG A 102 -7.91 7.08 8.24
N ILE A 103 -8.82 6.21 7.83
CA ILE A 103 -8.47 5.00 7.11
C ILE A 103 -9.25 4.96 5.80
N TYR A 104 -8.54 4.87 4.68
CA TYR A 104 -9.14 4.64 3.37
C TYR A 104 -9.10 3.15 3.11
N VAL A 105 -10.24 2.56 2.75
CA VAL A 105 -10.38 1.13 2.53
C VAL A 105 -10.78 0.86 1.09
N SER A 106 -10.08 -0.07 0.45
CA SER A 106 -10.35 -0.46 -0.93
C SER A 106 -11.33 -1.63 -0.94
N CYS A 107 -12.52 -1.41 -1.49
CA CYS A 107 -13.66 -2.31 -1.44
C CYS A 107 -14.00 -2.87 -2.82
N ALA A 108 -14.01 -4.21 -2.97
CA ALA A 108 -14.51 -4.87 -4.17
C ALA A 108 -16.04 -4.82 -4.20
N THR A 109 -16.62 -4.24 -5.23
CA THR A 109 -18.07 -4.15 -5.39
C THR A 109 -18.63 -5.50 -5.83
N PRO A 110 -19.60 -6.08 -5.09
CA PRO A 110 -20.14 -7.40 -5.37
C PRO A 110 -20.69 -7.55 -6.80
N GLY A 111 -20.39 -8.70 -7.42
CA GLY A 111 -20.90 -9.04 -8.75
C GLY A 111 -20.29 -8.23 -9.90
N THR A 112 -19.19 -7.52 -9.66
CA THR A 112 -18.49 -6.68 -10.65
C THR A 112 -16.99 -6.89 -10.57
N TYR A 113 -16.25 -6.28 -11.53
CA TYR A 113 -14.80 -6.08 -11.44
C TYR A 113 -14.44 -4.70 -10.88
N HIS A 114 -15.43 -3.93 -10.43
CA HIS A 114 -15.25 -2.59 -9.92
C HIS A 114 -14.70 -2.62 -8.50
N TRP A 115 -13.82 -1.68 -8.24
CA TRP A 115 -13.33 -1.36 -6.91
C TRP A 115 -13.66 0.08 -6.60
N ARG A 116 -13.91 0.38 -5.35
CA ARG A 116 -14.09 1.74 -4.84
C ARG A 116 -13.19 1.95 -3.63
N VAL A 117 -12.93 3.21 -3.30
CA VAL A 117 -12.27 3.58 -2.05
C VAL A 117 -13.27 4.29 -1.16
N ASP A 118 -13.48 3.72 0.02
CA ASP A 118 -14.27 4.31 1.09
C ASP A 118 -13.34 4.91 2.16
N VAL A 119 -13.75 5.96 2.87
CA VAL A 119 -13.00 6.54 3.99
C VAL A 119 -13.82 6.48 5.27
N LEU A 120 -13.12 6.21 6.39
CA LEU A 120 -13.62 6.35 7.75
C LEU A 120 -12.79 7.40 8.47
N GLU A 121 -13.45 8.22 9.28
CA GLU A 121 -12.84 9.22 10.15
C GLU A 121 -13.10 8.88 11.60
N ALA A 122 -12.09 9.06 12.46
CA ALA A 122 -12.21 8.80 13.89
C ALA A 122 -11.30 9.75 14.67
N SER A 123 -11.70 10.10 15.90
CA SER A 123 -10.83 10.86 16.82
C SER A 123 -9.69 10.02 17.36
N ASP A 124 -9.88 8.70 17.42
CA ASP A 124 -8.93 7.72 17.92
C ASP A 124 -9.02 6.46 17.04
N PRO A 125 -7.89 5.79 16.71
CA PRO A 125 -7.88 4.61 15.84
C PRO A 125 -8.69 3.42 16.35
N THR A 126 -9.00 3.35 17.65
CA THR A 126 -9.86 2.31 18.22
C THR A 126 -11.35 2.50 17.88
N SER A 127 -11.73 3.68 17.41
CA SER A 127 -13.14 4.08 17.21
C SER A 127 -13.59 4.18 15.75
N PHE A 128 -12.83 3.59 14.81
CA PHE A 128 -13.29 3.46 13.43
C PHE A 128 -14.57 2.62 13.35
N ASP A 129 -15.64 3.23 12.82
CA ASP A 129 -16.95 2.59 12.65
C ASP A 129 -17.28 2.39 11.17
N PRO A 130 -17.31 1.15 10.65
CA PRO A 130 -17.65 0.87 9.26
C PRO A 130 -18.98 1.48 8.79
N ARG A 131 -19.94 1.71 9.70
CA ARG A 131 -21.22 2.33 9.36
C ARG A 131 -21.09 3.81 9.00
N SER A 132 -19.98 4.44 9.35
CA SER A 132 -19.65 5.83 8.97
C SER A 132 -18.91 5.94 7.65
N ALA A 133 -18.62 4.82 6.99
CA ALA A 133 -17.87 4.79 5.74
C ALA A 133 -18.54 5.65 4.66
N ARG A 134 -17.72 6.45 3.96
CA ARG A 134 -18.15 7.30 2.85
C ARG A 134 -17.27 6.98 1.64
N THR A 135 -17.89 6.70 0.49
CA THR A 135 -17.16 6.51 -0.77
C THR A 135 -16.57 7.83 -1.24
N VAL A 136 -15.26 7.86 -1.39
CA VAL A 136 -14.50 9.03 -1.89
C VAL A 136 -14.01 8.85 -3.32
N LEU A 137 -13.82 7.60 -3.75
CA LEU A 137 -13.47 7.26 -5.12
C LEU A 137 -14.33 6.07 -5.55
N PRO A 138 -15.38 6.29 -6.34
CA PRO A 138 -16.30 5.21 -6.71
C PRO A 138 -15.72 4.24 -7.76
N GLY A 139 -14.65 4.62 -8.48
CA GLY A 139 -14.29 3.94 -9.72
C GLY A 139 -15.40 4.11 -10.77
N ASP A 140 -15.25 3.47 -11.90
CA ASP A 140 -16.26 3.44 -12.96
C ASP A 140 -16.23 2.12 -13.72
N GLU A 141 -17.02 2.00 -14.78
CA GLU A 141 -17.09 0.79 -15.61
C GLU A 141 -15.83 0.55 -16.46
N HIS A 142 -14.93 1.53 -16.53
CA HIS A 142 -13.71 1.48 -17.32
C HIS A 142 -12.46 1.31 -16.46
N THR A 143 -12.54 1.74 -15.17
CA THR A 143 -11.37 1.80 -14.28
C THR A 143 -11.72 1.38 -12.85
N GLY A 144 -11.18 0.25 -12.43
CA GLY A 144 -11.17 -0.15 -11.02
C GLY A 144 -10.09 0.63 -10.25
N VAL A 145 -10.43 1.13 -9.05
CA VAL A 145 -9.54 1.97 -8.22
C VAL A 145 -9.34 1.36 -6.84
N LYS A 146 -8.08 1.21 -6.40
CA LYS A 146 -7.76 0.64 -5.08
C LYS A 146 -6.36 1.02 -4.59
N ASP A 147 -6.01 0.58 -3.39
CA ASP A 147 -4.68 0.64 -2.79
C ASP A 147 -4.08 2.06 -2.81
N PRO A 148 -4.79 3.11 -2.33
CA PRO A 148 -4.25 4.46 -2.33
C PRO A 148 -3.05 4.57 -1.39
N VAL A 149 -2.10 5.42 -1.76
CA VAL A 149 -1.08 5.98 -0.86
C VAL A 149 -1.47 7.42 -0.59
N ILE A 150 -1.57 7.81 0.67
CA ILE A 150 -2.05 9.12 1.09
C ILE A 150 -0.95 9.81 1.89
N LEU A 151 -0.67 11.06 1.55
CA LEU A 151 0.31 11.89 2.23
C LEU A 151 -0.23 13.31 2.41
N TRP A 152 -0.06 13.88 3.61
CA TRP A 152 -0.21 15.31 3.85
C TRP A 152 1.15 16.01 3.73
N HIS A 153 1.24 16.97 2.83
CA HIS A 153 2.46 17.74 2.61
C HIS A 153 2.11 19.17 2.18
N GLU A 154 2.77 20.15 2.76
CA GLU A 154 2.65 21.60 2.43
C GLU A 154 1.20 22.12 2.35
N GLY A 155 0.33 21.67 3.28
CA GLY A 155 -1.04 22.15 3.35
C GLY A 155 -2.00 21.51 2.35
N LEU A 156 -1.60 20.41 1.70
CA LEU A 156 -2.41 19.68 0.72
C LEU A 156 -2.32 18.18 0.97
N TRP A 157 -3.41 17.47 0.72
CA TRP A 157 -3.43 16.03 0.64
C TRP A 157 -3.02 15.57 -0.75
N HIS A 158 -2.13 14.61 -0.80
CA HIS A 158 -1.64 13.95 -2.00
C HIS A 158 -2.08 12.49 -2.00
N MET A 159 -2.43 11.98 -3.18
CA MET A 159 -2.80 10.58 -3.38
C MET A 159 -2.07 9.99 -4.58
N TRP A 160 -1.58 8.78 -4.43
CA TRP A 160 -1.16 7.90 -5.53
C TRP A 160 -2.09 6.70 -5.53
N LEU A 161 -2.95 6.64 -6.54
CA LEU A 161 -4.06 5.70 -6.65
C LEU A 161 -3.75 4.62 -7.66
N CYS A 162 -3.77 3.36 -7.25
CA CYS A 162 -3.68 2.24 -8.18
C CYS A 162 -4.95 2.13 -9.01
N CYS A 163 -4.81 2.14 -10.32
CA CYS A 163 -5.88 2.01 -11.30
C CYS A 163 -5.71 0.72 -12.11
N HIS A 164 -6.83 0.05 -12.41
CA HIS A 164 -6.89 -1.13 -13.24
C HIS A 164 -7.82 -0.88 -14.42
N PRO A 165 -7.42 -1.10 -15.68
CA PRO A 165 -8.33 -1.00 -16.81
C PRO A 165 -9.32 -2.15 -16.79
N LEU A 166 -10.57 -1.89 -17.08
CA LEU A 166 -11.67 -2.87 -17.14
C LEU A 166 -12.15 -3.12 -18.56
N ASP A 167 -11.40 -2.65 -19.57
CA ASP A 167 -11.68 -2.80 -21.00
C ASP A 167 -11.61 -4.26 -21.48
N GLU A 168 -10.78 -5.09 -20.83
CA GLU A 168 -10.62 -6.50 -21.13
C GLU A 168 -10.80 -7.31 -19.84
N PRO A 169 -11.91 -8.07 -19.67
CA PRO A 169 -12.22 -8.77 -18.42
C PRO A 169 -11.15 -9.76 -17.93
N ASP A 170 -10.44 -10.43 -18.86
CA ASP A 170 -9.38 -11.40 -18.53
C ASP A 170 -8.01 -10.73 -18.27
N HIS A 171 -7.94 -9.41 -18.39
CA HIS A 171 -6.72 -8.62 -18.26
C HIS A 171 -6.83 -7.46 -17.26
N THR A 172 -7.70 -7.59 -16.27
CA THR A 172 -7.89 -6.61 -15.19
C THR A 172 -6.72 -6.59 -14.19
N ASP A 173 -5.73 -7.47 -14.39
CA ASP A 173 -4.47 -7.48 -13.65
C ASP A 173 -3.55 -6.31 -14.01
N ARG A 174 -3.68 -5.72 -15.22
CA ARG A 174 -2.92 -4.53 -15.63
C ARG A 174 -3.15 -3.40 -14.62
N MET A 175 -2.10 -2.63 -14.32
CA MET A 175 -2.22 -1.51 -13.39
C MET A 175 -1.28 -0.35 -13.71
N TRP A 176 -1.71 0.84 -13.34
CA TRP A 176 -0.89 2.05 -13.32
C TRP A 176 -1.27 2.90 -12.11
N THR A 177 -0.47 3.90 -11.81
CA THR A 177 -0.74 4.82 -10.69
C THR A 177 -1.16 6.19 -11.24
N ARG A 178 -2.33 6.69 -10.82
CA ARG A 178 -2.76 8.07 -11.00
C ARG A 178 -2.39 8.92 -9.78
N TYR A 179 -2.13 10.19 -10.03
CA TYR A 179 -1.96 11.17 -8.98
C TYR A 179 -3.27 11.90 -8.70
N GLY A 180 -3.48 12.33 -7.46
CA GLY A 180 -4.62 13.13 -7.05
C GLY A 180 -4.26 14.10 -5.92
N THR A 181 -5.02 15.18 -5.81
CA THR A 181 -4.88 16.18 -4.74
C THR A 181 -6.22 16.47 -4.10
N SER A 182 -6.18 16.89 -2.82
CA SER A 182 -7.38 17.32 -2.09
C SER A 182 -7.02 18.33 -1.01
N VAL A 183 -7.89 19.29 -0.77
CA VAL A 183 -7.74 20.25 0.35
C VAL A 183 -8.22 19.67 1.67
N ASP A 184 -9.16 18.75 1.63
CA ASP A 184 -9.78 18.15 2.83
C ASP A 184 -9.52 16.64 2.99
N GLY A 185 -8.94 15.98 1.98
CA GLY A 185 -8.69 14.53 1.93
C GLY A 185 -9.95 13.70 1.66
N ILE A 186 -11.02 14.33 1.22
CA ILE A 186 -12.33 13.71 0.98
C ILE A 186 -12.75 13.90 -0.48
N ASP A 187 -12.74 15.13 -0.94
CA ASP A 187 -13.05 15.48 -2.31
C ASP A 187 -11.72 15.55 -3.09
N TRP A 188 -11.56 14.67 -4.06
CA TRP A 188 -10.29 14.46 -4.76
C TRP A 188 -10.34 14.92 -6.21
N ASP A 189 -9.39 15.76 -6.58
CA ASP A 189 -9.07 16.07 -7.97
C ASP A 189 -8.06 15.05 -8.50
N LEU A 190 -8.49 14.17 -9.39
CA LEU A 190 -7.63 13.17 -10.00
C LEU A 190 -6.96 13.74 -11.27
N HIS A 191 -5.63 13.67 -11.28
CA HIS A 191 -4.77 14.13 -12.37
C HIS A 191 -4.37 12.97 -13.32
N ASP A 192 -3.37 13.19 -14.14
CA ASP A 192 -2.84 12.20 -15.08
C ASP A 192 -2.08 11.07 -14.39
N THR A 193 -1.58 10.13 -15.18
CA THR A 193 -0.73 9.03 -14.72
C THR A 193 0.57 9.54 -14.13
N ALA A 194 0.79 9.22 -12.84
CA ALA A 194 2.03 9.55 -12.14
C ALA A 194 3.14 8.54 -12.43
N LEU A 195 2.78 7.26 -12.53
CA LEU A 195 3.69 6.17 -12.84
C LEU A 195 2.95 5.10 -13.65
N GLY A 196 3.47 4.77 -14.81
CA GLY A 196 2.94 3.71 -15.67
C GLY A 196 3.91 2.54 -15.81
N PRO A 197 3.42 1.42 -16.39
CA PRO A 197 4.27 0.27 -16.71
C PRO A 197 5.32 0.64 -17.76
N THR A 198 6.49 -0.03 -17.69
CA THR A 198 7.60 0.19 -18.64
C THR A 198 7.63 -0.94 -19.68
N PRO A 199 7.25 -0.69 -20.93
CA PRO A 199 7.19 -1.73 -21.96
C PRO A 199 8.50 -2.52 -22.08
N GLY A 200 8.41 -3.86 -22.04
CA GLY A 200 9.53 -4.76 -22.20
C GLY A 200 10.44 -4.88 -20.97
N GLN A 201 10.07 -4.30 -19.85
CA GLN A 201 10.79 -4.39 -18.58
C GLN A 201 10.06 -5.31 -17.58
N TRP A 202 10.63 -5.50 -16.39
CA TRP A 202 10.09 -6.32 -15.31
C TRP A 202 8.75 -5.80 -14.74
N ASP A 203 8.40 -4.55 -15.01
CA ASP A 203 7.16 -3.88 -14.62
C ASP A 203 6.22 -3.62 -15.82
N ALA A 204 6.44 -4.31 -16.94
CA ALA A 204 5.72 -4.07 -18.21
C ALA A 204 4.19 -4.26 -18.11
N ARG A 205 3.71 -5.00 -17.11
CA ARG A 205 2.28 -5.28 -16.91
C ARG A 205 1.63 -4.38 -15.87
N GLY A 206 2.43 -3.76 -15.00
CA GLY A 206 1.87 -2.92 -13.95
C GLY A 206 2.89 -2.20 -13.10
N ALA A 207 2.52 -0.97 -12.67
CA ALA A 207 3.28 -0.15 -11.74
C ALA A 207 2.33 0.51 -10.73
N ARG A 208 2.44 0.10 -9.45
CA ARG A 208 1.64 0.61 -8.34
C ARG A 208 2.54 1.23 -7.28
N VAL A 209 2.45 2.55 -7.09
CA VAL A 209 3.13 3.23 -5.99
C VAL A 209 2.66 2.66 -4.66
N SER A 210 3.61 2.32 -3.78
CA SER A 210 3.33 1.71 -2.48
C SER A 210 3.77 2.58 -1.30
N HIS A 211 4.76 3.47 -1.49
CA HIS A 211 5.16 4.47 -0.49
C HIS A 211 5.85 5.64 -1.18
N VAL A 212 5.73 6.83 -0.59
CA VAL A 212 6.35 8.06 -1.14
C VAL A 212 7.10 8.79 -0.02
N VAL A 213 8.29 9.26 -0.38
CA VAL A 213 9.19 10.07 0.45
C VAL A 213 9.43 11.40 -0.24
N VAL A 214 9.32 12.48 0.51
CA VAL A 214 9.68 13.83 0.06
C VAL A 214 11.16 14.06 0.37
N ALA A 215 11.94 14.33 -0.66
CA ALA A 215 13.36 14.66 -0.54
C ALA A 215 13.61 16.13 -0.91
N ASP A 216 14.74 16.68 -0.50
CA ASP A 216 15.09 18.10 -0.76
C ASP A 216 15.10 18.47 -2.25
N ASP A 217 15.40 17.50 -3.13
CA ASP A 217 15.51 17.66 -4.58
C ASP A 217 14.32 17.09 -5.37
N GLY A 218 13.25 16.63 -4.69
CA GLY A 218 12.05 16.08 -5.33
C GLY A 218 11.43 14.91 -4.57
N TRP A 219 10.88 13.97 -5.30
CA TRP A 219 10.05 12.88 -4.80
C TRP A 219 10.71 11.53 -5.07
N ARG A 220 10.61 10.64 -4.10
CA ARG A 220 11.04 9.25 -4.21
C ARG A 220 9.85 8.35 -3.92
N ALA A 221 9.74 7.23 -4.62
CA ALA A 221 8.67 6.30 -4.37
C ALA A 221 9.18 4.85 -4.45
N TYR A 222 8.70 4.01 -3.52
CA TYR A 222 8.66 2.58 -3.78
C TYR A 222 7.41 2.27 -4.60
N TYR A 223 7.53 1.30 -5.49
CA TYR A 223 6.39 0.82 -6.25
C TYR A 223 6.47 -0.69 -6.49
N ASP A 224 5.31 -1.30 -6.66
CA ASP A 224 5.21 -2.71 -7.00
C ASP A 224 5.05 -2.84 -8.51
N GLY A 225 5.87 -3.71 -9.11
CA GLY A 225 5.86 -4.00 -10.53
C GLY A 225 5.68 -5.48 -10.82
N ARG A 226 5.14 -5.81 -11.99
CA ARG A 226 5.07 -7.17 -12.53
C ARG A 226 5.22 -7.16 -14.04
N ALA A 227 5.83 -8.25 -14.58
CA ALA A 227 6.11 -8.36 -16.00
C ALA A 227 4.94 -8.99 -16.78
N THR A 228 4.23 -9.95 -16.18
CA THR A 228 3.23 -10.80 -16.82
C THR A 228 1.92 -10.87 -16.02
N ALA A 229 0.89 -11.49 -16.59
CA ALA A 229 -0.37 -11.76 -15.89
C ALA A 229 -0.22 -12.84 -14.81
N GLU A 230 0.69 -13.78 -15.02
CA GLU A 230 1.02 -14.85 -14.07
C GLU A 230 1.65 -14.32 -12.78
N ASP A 231 2.34 -13.16 -12.86
CA ASP A 231 2.91 -12.47 -11.69
C ASP A 231 1.85 -11.69 -10.90
N ASN A 232 0.57 -11.82 -11.23
CA ASN A 232 -0.51 -11.16 -10.50
C ASN A 232 -0.55 -11.63 -9.05
N ALA A 233 -0.41 -10.69 -8.12
CA ALA A 233 -0.26 -10.90 -6.70
C ALA A 233 1.13 -11.39 -6.24
N GLU A 234 2.10 -11.47 -7.15
CA GLU A 234 3.50 -11.85 -6.88
C GLU A 234 4.47 -10.75 -7.35
N GLU A 235 4.09 -9.50 -7.11
CA GLU A 235 4.85 -8.32 -7.52
C GLU A 235 6.21 -8.24 -6.80
N LEU A 236 7.15 -7.54 -7.44
CA LEU A 236 8.45 -7.15 -6.89
C LEU A 236 8.46 -5.65 -6.60
N THR A 237 9.35 -5.23 -5.69
CA THR A 237 9.49 -3.81 -5.34
C THR A 237 10.57 -3.14 -6.18
N GLY A 238 10.21 -2.00 -6.78
CA GLY A 238 11.09 -1.07 -7.46
C GLY A 238 11.11 0.31 -6.83
N VAL A 239 11.95 1.19 -7.36
CA VAL A 239 12.06 2.60 -6.97
C VAL A 239 11.78 3.49 -8.18
N ALA A 240 11.03 4.57 -7.97
CA ALA A 240 10.80 5.63 -8.94
C ALA A 240 11.19 6.99 -8.32
N VAL A 241 11.55 7.95 -9.17
CA VAL A 241 11.95 9.30 -8.75
C VAL A 241 11.29 10.34 -9.64
N GLY A 242 11.07 11.53 -9.10
CA GLY A 242 10.51 12.64 -9.86
C GLY A 242 10.78 13.99 -9.20
N THR A 243 10.75 15.05 -10.01
CA THR A 243 10.80 16.43 -9.52
C THR A 243 9.40 16.96 -9.14
N SER A 244 8.37 16.15 -9.40
CA SER A 244 6.97 16.47 -9.10
C SER A 244 6.26 15.20 -8.63
N PRO A 245 5.30 15.30 -7.70
CA PRO A 245 4.57 14.13 -7.18
C PRO A 245 3.70 13.45 -8.23
N GLY A 246 3.26 14.19 -9.23
CA GLY A 246 2.42 13.69 -10.33
C GLY A 246 3.20 13.12 -11.52
N HIS A 247 4.54 13.10 -11.46
CA HIS A 247 5.36 12.55 -12.54
C HIS A 247 6.60 11.86 -11.97
N LEU A 248 6.52 10.54 -11.87
CA LEU A 248 7.57 9.66 -11.36
C LEU A 248 8.14 8.82 -12.52
N VAL A 249 9.43 8.58 -12.51
CA VAL A 249 10.15 7.79 -13.51
C VAL A 249 10.76 6.57 -12.81
N ALA A 250 10.36 5.38 -13.25
CA ALA A 250 10.89 4.12 -12.74
C ALA A 250 12.40 4.02 -12.94
N ARG A 251 13.11 3.53 -11.92
CA ARG A 251 14.52 3.16 -12.02
C ARG A 251 14.65 1.75 -12.59
N PRO A 252 15.78 1.41 -13.23
CA PRO A 252 16.00 0.08 -13.79
C PRO A 252 15.96 -1.02 -12.74
N GLY A 253 15.24 -2.10 -13.04
CA GLY A 253 15.17 -3.34 -12.27
C GLY A 253 14.38 -3.24 -10.97
N PRO A 254 13.96 -4.39 -10.40
CA PRO A 254 13.49 -4.43 -9.02
C PRO A 254 14.68 -4.21 -8.08
N VAL A 255 14.45 -3.53 -6.95
CA VAL A 255 15.47 -3.30 -5.93
C VAL A 255 15.44 -4.35 -4.83
N ALA A 256 14.29 -5.03 -4.66
CA ALA A 256 14.12 -6.05 -3.63
C ALA A 256 13.18 -7.16 -4.08
N ALA A 257 13.45 -8.36 -3.55
CA ALA A 257 12.63 -9.56 -3.71
C ALA A 257 12.72 -10.42 -2.45
N SER A 258 11.71 -11.25 -2.20
CA SER A 258 11.77 -12.27 -1.15
C SER A 258 12.81 -13.35 -1.53
N PRO A 259 13.60 -13.87 -0.58
CA PRO A 259 14.45 -15.04 -0.85
C PRO A 259 13.66 -16.35 -0.87
N TRP A 260 12.34 -16.31 -0.71
CA TRP A 260 11.47 -17.48 -0.62
C TRP A 260 10.33 -17.45 -1.63
N GLY A 261 9.75 -18.64 -1.88
CA GLY A 261 8.55 -18.79 -2.69
C GLY A 261 8.71 -18.26 -4.10
N SER A 262 7.78 -17.40 -4.52
CA SER A 262 7.77 -16.71 -5.82
C SER A 262 8.80 -15.58 -5.93
N GLY A 263 9.40 -15.16 -4.82
CA GLY A 263 10.23 -13.97 -4.77
C GLY A 263 9.45 -12.68 -4.49
N SER A 264 8.13 -12.74 -4.34
CA SER A 264 7.30 -11.54 -4.12
C SER A 264 7.71 -10.78 -2.87
N LEU A 265 7.94 -9.49 -3.05
CA LEU A 265 8.06 -8.48 -2.00
C LEU A 265 7.33 -7.25 -2.50
N ARG A 266 6.28 -6.84 -1.76
CA ARG A 266 5.35 -5.82 -2.24
C ARG A 266 4.69 -5.01 -1.13
N TYR A 267 3.93 -3.98 -1.53
CA TYR A 267 3.21 -3.09 -0.63
C TYR A 267 4.11 -2.44 0.43
N LEU A 268 5.35 -2.13 0.05
CA LEU A 268 6.26 -1.49 0.98
C LEU A 268 5.66 -0.18 1.50
N SER A 269 5.73 0.03 2.82
CA SER A 269 5.36 1.25 3.52
C SER A 269 6.46 1.61 4.51
N GLY A 270 6.73 2.88 4.71
CA GLY A 270 7.80 3.36 5.58
C GLY A 270 7.33 4.36 6.63
N VAL A 271 8.09 4.44 7.72
CA VAL A 271 8.04 5.53 8.70
C VAL A 271 9.43 6.13 8.78
N GLU A 272 9.51 7.40 8.44
CA GLU A 272 10.75 8.19 8.58
C GLU A 272 10.87 8.72 10.00
N PHE A 273 12.08 8.66 10.55
CA PHE A 273 12.38 9.19 11.89
C PHE A 273 13.21 10.48 11.79
N PRO A 274 13.15 11.35 12.83
CA PRO A 274 13.90 12.61 12.84
C PRO A 274 15.42 12.45 12.76
N ASP A 275 15.96 11.29 13.08
CA ASP A 275 17.39 10.97 12.96
C ASP A 275 17.80 10.59 11.53
N GLY A 276 16.85 10.56 10.59
CA GLY A 276 17.05 10.16 9.19
C GLY A 276 16.98 8.65 8.94
N GLY A 277 16.72 7.85 9.98
CA GLY A 277 16.44 6.43 9.82
C GLY A 277 15.03 6.17 9.31
N MET A 278 14.79 4.99 8.75
CA MET A 278 13.48 4.57 8.25
C MET A 278 13.14 3.17 8.73
N ARG A 279 11.92 2.98 9.21
CA ARG A 279 11.40 1.64 9.46
C ARG A 279 10.49 1.25 8.31
N LEU A 280 10.80 0.12 7.69
CA LEU A 280 10.08 -0.44 6.55
C LEU A 280 9.11 -1.52 7.02
N TYR A 281 7.95 -1.60 6.35
CA TYR A 281 6.94 -2.64 6.49
C TYR A 281 6.56 -3.14 5.10
N TYR A 282 6.49 -4.45 4.89
CA TYR A 282 6.18 -5.01 3.58
C TYR A 282 5.63 -6.43 3.68
N GLU A 283 4.93 -6.85 2.65
CA GLU A 283 4.43 -8.21 2.47
C GLU A 283 5.45 -9.03 1.68
N THR A 284 5.82 -10.23 2.18
CA THR A 284 6.73 -11.12 1.46
C THR A 284 6.17 -12.53 1.29
N SER A 285 6.48 -13.15 0.13
CA SER A 285 6.18 -14.55 -0.10
C SER A 285 6.99 -15.47 0.80
N LEU A 286 6.37 -16.58 1.21
CA LEU A 286 6.95 -17.68 1.97
C LEU A 286 7.15 -18.91 1.07
N ARG A 287 7.88 -19.91 1.57
CA ARG A 287 8.20 -21.14 0.81
C ARG A 287 6.98 -21.95 0.36
N ASP A 288 5.88 -21.84 1.08
CA ASP A 288 4.63 -22.55 0.77
C ASP A 288 3.65 -21.73 -0.08
N GLY A 289 4.02 -20.50 -0.48
CA GLY A 289 3.20 -19.58 -1.25
C GLY A 289 2.22 -18.72 -0.43
N ALA A 290 2.25 -18.84 0.91
CA ALA A 290 1.63 -17.85 1.78
C ALA A 290 2.48 -16.57 1.82
N HIS A 291 1.93 -15.47 2.35
CA HIS A 291 2.69 -14.23 2.57
C HIS A 291 2.55 -13.76 4.02
N ASP A 292 3.67 -13.33 4.59
CA ASP A 292 3.73 -12.67 5.90
C ASP A 292 4.01 -11.16 5.79
N LEU A 293 3.74 -10.46 6.88
CA LEU A 293 4.06 -9.05 7.05
C LEU A 293 5.32 -8.92 7.89
N ARG A 294 6.32 -8.22 7.36
CA ARG A 294 7.62 -8.02 7.99
C ARG A 294 7.97 -6.57 8.21
N THR A 295 8.92 -6.35 9.11
CA THR A 295 9.52 -5.04 9.39
C THR A 295 11.03 -5.14 9.57
N GLU A 296 11.69 -4.06 9.22
CA GLU A 296 13.09 -3.81 9.55
C GLU A 296 13.34 -2.32 9.76
N TYR A 297 14.35 -1.98 10.55
CA TYR A 297 14.83 -0.62 10.70
C TYR A 297 16.12 -0.44 9.91
N VAL A 298 16.14 0.54 9.03
CA VAL A 298 17.32 0.94 8.27
C VAL A 298 17.83 2.25 8.87
N PRO A 299 19.05 2.26 9.44
CA PRO A 299 19.63 3.48 10.01
C PRO A 299 19.95 4.51 8.90
N PRO A 300 20.09 5.80 9.26
CA PRO A 300 20.47 6.83 8.30
C PRO A 300 21.79 6.48 7.63
N SER A 301 21.90 6.79 6.35
CA SER A 301 23.18 6.72 5.62
C SER A 301 24.21 7.66 6.29
N ARG A 302 25.41 7.15 6.54
CA ARG A 302 26.49 7.91 7.18
C ARG A 302 27.15 8.85 6.18
#